data_d9d4b6f43578bae1b8e7b74fff6ff986
#
_entry.id   d9d4b6f43578bae1b8e7b74fff6ff986
#
_cell.length_a   1.000
_cell.length_b   1.000
_cell.length_c   1.000
_cell.angle_alpha   90.00
_cell.angle_beta   90.00
_cell.angle_gamma   90.00
#
_symmetry.space_group_name_H-M   'P 1'
#
loop_
_entity.id
_entity.type
_entity.pdbx_description
1 polymer ?
#
loop_
_entity_poly.entity_id
_entity_poly.type
_entity_poly.pdbx_seq_one_letter_code
_entity_poly.pdbx_strand_id
1 'polypeptide(L)'
;MRVKTFSTHVVVKKCHVVRKMAGFTHGMSNIGPNPIRIRVFHKKCYIYDMTLIDTSPERIREIRGKQARYFHSGATLDTAVRKANLKALEKAVLKWEKPLCDALWSDLHKSYEEAYLTEISILLGELRTHIRKIGKWTKHVRKPTPLKMFPSRSRILSEPLGTALIISPWNYPVQLLLTPLVGAISAGCTAVLKPSPYVPTVSKTIEDMIADTFPEEYVAVIQGHRDTNTALLAERWDMIFFTGSPAFGRVVMASAARNLTPVVLELGGKSPCIIDKDADIEIAAKRVAWGKSLNAGQTCIAPDYLMVHEDIKDEFVAALGRAFTGLLGENPQESRHFVRIVNDAAFDRLTGYLKDGKIVFGGRTDKAERYIEPTILEDVSPDAPVMQEEIFGPIFPVLTFRNIDEVIEFVTAREKPLALYHFGKNGDKVLKHTTSGGSCLNDTIMHIANENVPFGGVGMSGMGSYHGKLSFDAFTHYRSNIISPTWIDLPFRYMPYKFFRKVKSLL
;
A
#
# COMPACT_ATOMS: atom_id res chain seq x y z
N MET A 1 -27.35 36.87 -33.67
CA MET A 1 -26.50 37.60 -32.73
C MET A 1 -27.19 37.76 -31.40
N ARG A 2 -27.00 36.88 -30.44
CA ARG A 2 -27.36 37.05 -29.04
C ARG A 2 -26.41 36.15 -28.21
N VAL A 3 -25.51 36.80 -27.49
CA VAL A 3 -24.58 36.20 -26.55
C VAL A 3 -25.38 35.78 -25.31
N LYS A 4 -25.37 34.50 -24.94
CA LYS A 4 -25.89 34.01 -23.67
C LYS A 4 -24.72 33.93 -22.67
N THR A 5 -24.74 34.82 -21.69
CA THR A 5 -23.92 34.79 -20.50
C THR A 5 -24.38 33.66 -19.59
N PHE A 6 -23.50 32.71 -19.31
CA PHE A 6 -23.68 31.69 -18.26
C PHE A 6 -23.23 32.28 -16.93
N SER A 7 -24.18 32.39 -16.00
CA SER A 7 -23.91 32.75 -14.61
C SER A 7 -23.42 31.52 -13.84
N THR A 8 -22.17 31.51 -13.44
CA THR A 8 -21.60 30.52 -12.54
C THR A 8 -21.97 30.83 -11.11
N HIS A 9 -22.83 30.02 -10.50
CA HIS A 9 -23.10 30.06 -9.06
C HIS A 9 -21.92 29.37 -8.33
N VAL A 10 -21.07 30.18 -7.70
CA VAL A 10 -20.03 29.70 -6.78
C VAL A 10 -20.66 29.46 -5.42
N VAL A 11 -20.82 28.22 -5.01
CA VAL A 11 -21.19 27.84 -3.65
C VAL A 11 -19.97 27.88 -2.77
N VAL A 12 -19.77 29.00 -2.06
CA VAL A 12 -18.72 29.13 -1.06
C VAL A 12 -19.16 28.42 0.23
N LYS A 13 -18.65 27.20 0.49
CA LYS A 13 -18.72 26.63 1.84
C LYS A 13 -17.75 27.38 2.76
N LYS A 14 -18.32 28.05 3.75
CA LYS A 14 -17.64 28.94 4.69
C LYS A 14 -16.61 28.20 5.56
N CYS A 15 -15.35 28.56 5.45
CA CYS A 15 -14.32 28.23 6.43
C CYS A 15 -14.52 29.14 7.67
N HIS A 16 -14.51 28.58 8.88
CA HIS A 16 -14.79 29.29 10.16
C HIS A 16 -13.87 30.49 10.43
N VAL A 17 -12.70 30.54 9.83
CA VAL A 17 -11.73 31.63 9.99
C VAL A 17 -12.17 32.93 9.29
N VAL A 18 -12.96 32.85 8.22
CA VAL A 18 -13.45 34.05 7.49
C VAL A 18 -14.57 34.76 8.25
N ARG A 19 -15.32 34.06 9.10
CA ARG A 19 -16.40 34.65 9.90
C ARG A 19 -15.91 35.58 11.02
N LYS A 20 -14.69 35.41 11.53
CA LYS A 20 -14.11 36.31 12.54
C LYS A 20 -13.55 37.60 11.95
N MET A 21 -13.20 37.64 10.67
CA MET A 21 -12.71 38.86 10.02
C MET A 21 -13.83 39.76 9.43
N ALA A 22 -14.98 39.19 9.10
CA ALA A 22 -16.14 39.97 8.61
C ALA A 22 -16.86 40.73 9.72
N GLY A 23 -16.66 40.42 11.00
CA GLY A 23 -17.24 41.12 12.14
C GLY A 23 -16.54 42.45 12.53
N PHE A 24 -15.38 42.75 11.92
CA PHE A 24 -14.57 43.94 12.26
C PHE A 24 -14.81 45.15 11.34
N THR A 25 -15.64 45.05 10.34
CA THR A 25 -15.85 46.15 9.37
C THR A 25 -17.10 47.02 9.62
N HIS A 26 -17.83 46.81 10.72
CA HIS A 26 -19.07 47.58 11.01
C HIS A 26 -18.94 48.57 12.20
N GLY A 27 -17.75 49.03 12.51
CA GLY A 27 -17.56 49.92 13.67
C GLY A 27 -16.48 51.01 13.55
N MET A 28 -16.19 51.50 12.34
CA MET A 28 -15.23 52.62 12.19
C MET A 28 -15.69 53.65 11.12
N SER A 29 -16.64 54.46 11.49
CA SER A 29 -16.84 55.79 10.90
C SER A 29 -16.18 56.79 11.84
N ASN A 30 -15.17 57.53 11.32
CA ASN A 30 -14.42 58.63 11.94
C ASN A 30 -13.07 58.26 12.59
N ILE A 31 -12.05 58.09 11.78
CA ILE A 31 -10.66 58.41 12.12
C ILE A 31 -9.97 58.92 10.85
N GLY A 32 -9.31 60.09 10.95
CA GLY A 32 -8.75 60.90 9.88
C GLY A 32 -7.56 60.31 9.10
N PRO A 33 -6.93 61.02 8.17
CA PRO A 33 -6.11 60.45 7.10
C PRO A 33 -4.70 60.15 7.56
N ASN A 34 -4.46 58.94 8.04
CA ASN A 34 -3.12 58.35 8.11
C ASN A 34 -3.18 56.90 7.64
N PRO A 35 -2.43 56.53 6.59
CA PRO A 35 -2.51 55.17 6.07
C PRO A 35 -1.72 54.21 6.98
N ILE A 36 -2.43 53.42 7.78
CA ILE A 36 -1.82 52.27 8.47
C ILE A 36 -1.42 51.26 7.39
N ARG A 37 -0.11 51.14 7.14
CA ARG A 37 0.45 50.07 6.31
C ARG A 37 0.29 48.73 7.06
N ILE A 38 -0.78 48.01 6.80
CA ILE A 38 -0.91 46.62 7.19
C ILE A 38 0.05 45.82 6.28
N ARG A 39 1.18 45.39 6.84
CA ARG A 39 2.00 44.35 6.19
C ARG A 39 1.22 43.02 6.24
N VAL A 40 0.51 42.74 5.17
CA VAL A 40 -0.06 41.41 4.92
C VAL A 40 1.12 40.49 4.62
N PHE A 41 1.48 39.65 5.59
CA PHE A 41 2.36 38.53 5.33
C PHE A 41 1.59 37.59 4.38
N HIS A 42 1.97 37.55 3.13
CA HIS A 42 1.50 36.58 2.15
C HIS A 42 2.02 35.20 2.57
N LYS A 43 1.34 34.51 3.48
CA LYS A 43 1.30 33.05 3.42
C LYS A 43 0.48 32.73 2.17
N LYS A 44 1.16 32.22 1.13
CA LYS A 44 0.49 31.62 -0.02
C LYS A 44 -0.37 30.47 0.50
N CYS A 45 -1.64 30.74 0.83
CA CYS A 45 -2.66 29.69 0.89
C CYS A 45 -2.90 29.25 -0.56
N TYR A 46 -2.36 28.13 -0.96
CA TYR A 46 -2.76 27.47 -2.18
C TYR A 46 -4.18 26.91 -1.92
N ILE A 47 -5.21 27.63 -2.32
CA ILE A 47 -6.56 27.07 -2.46
C ILE A 47 -6.48 26.25 -3.73
N TYR A 48 -6.22 24.93 -3.59
CA TYR A 48 -6.42 24.01 -4.69
C TYR A 48 -7.92 23.85 -4.93
N ASP A 49 -8.38 24.19 -6.14
CA ASP A 49 -9.68 23.75 -6.63
C ASP A 49 -9.60 22.24 -6.85
N MET A 50 -10.11 21.46 -5.88
CA MET A 50 -9.85 20.02 -5.72
C MET A 50 -10.87 19.14 -6.47
N THR A 51 -11.44 19.60 -7.56
CA THR A 51 -12.12 18.70 -8.49
C THR A 51 -11.09 17.92 -9.30
N LEU A 52 -10.75 16.71 -8.83
CA LEU A 52 -9.97 15.76 -9.63
C LEU A 52 -10.70 15.50 -10.94
N ILE A 53 -10.07 15.90 -12.06
CA ILE A 53 -10.58 15.68 -13.40
C ILE A 53 -10.15 14.30 -13.87
N ASP A 54 -11.08 13.49 -14.36
CA ASP A 54 -10.78 12.20 -14.96
C ASP A 54 -9.91 12.36 -16.22
N THR A 55 -8.80 11.64 -16.29
CA THR A 55 -7.95 11.61 -17.47
C THR A 55 -8.64 10.85 -18.60
N SER A 56 -8.75 11.46 -19.77
CA SER A 56 -9.45 10.86 -20.91
C SER A 56 -8.77 9.58 -21.41
N PRO A 57 -9.52 8.63 -22.00
CA PRO A 57 -8.96 7.43 -22.60
C PRO A 57 -7.93 7.71 -23.70
N GLU A 58 -8.10 8.80 -24.46
CA GLU A 58 -7.18 9.25 -25.52
C GLU A 58 -5.83 9.63 -24.92
N ARG A 59 -5.85 10.40 -23.81
CA ARG A 59 -4.64 10.82 -23.10
C ARG A 59 -3.92 9.62 -22.47
N ILE A 60 -4.66 8.67 -21.94
CA ILE A 60 -4.10 7.40 -21.39
C ILE A 60 -3.36 6.64 -22.51
N ARG A 61 -3.98 6.47 -23.70
CA ARG A 61 -3.35 5.81 -24.85
C ARG A 61 -2.10 6.55 -25.33
N GLU A 62 -2.14 7.87 -25.35
CA GLU A 62 -0.99 8.71 -25.72
C GLU A 62 0.21 8.45 -24.77
N ILE A 63 -0.02 8.56 -23.45
CA ILE A 63 1.01 8.34 -22.42
C ILE A 63 1.59 6.93 -22.53
N ARG A 64 0.72 5.92 -22.56
CA ARG A 64 1.14 4.53 -22.71
C ARG A 64 1.96 4.32 -23.99
N GLY A 65 1.55 4.92 -25.11
CA GLY A 65 2.28 4.86 -26.38
C GLY A 65 3.66 5.50 -26.30
N LYS A 66 3.81 6.65 -25.62
CA LYS A 66 5.11 7.29 -25.36
C LYS A 66 6.00 6.38 -24.53
N GLN A 67 5.47 5.79 -23.44
CA GLN A 67 6.21 4.89 -22.55
C GLN A 67 6.67 3.62 -23.26
N ALA A 68 5.82 3.02 -24.10
CA ALA A 68 6.21 1.85 -24.89
C ALA A 68 7.35 2.17 -25.84
N ARG A 69 7.31 3.30 -26.56
CA ARG A 69 8.42 3.73 -27.43
C ARG A 69 9.71 4.00 -26.65
N TYR A 70 9.61 4.67 -25.49
CA TYR A 70 10.76 4.93 -24.64
C TYR A 70 11.38 3.63 -24.11
N PHE A 71 10.56 2.68 -23.67
CA PHE A 71 11.04 1.35 -23.27
C PHE A 71 11.74 0.62 -24.43
N HIS A 72 11.14 0.58 -25.61
CA HIS A 72 11.71 -0.09 -26.79
C HIS A 72 12.98 0.59 -27.34
N SER A 73 13.23 1.85 -27.02
CA SER A 73 14.49 2.50 -27.35
C SER A 73 15.70 1.94 -26.59
N GLY A 74 15.47 1.15 -25.53
CA GLY A 74 16.50 0.61 -24.68
C GLY A 74 17.08 1.61 -23.67
N ALA A 75 16.52 2.81 -23.55
CA ALA A 75 17.01 3.86 -22.65
C ALA A 75 17.08 3.45 -21.17
N THR A 76 16.25 2.48 -20.75
CA THR A 76 16.18 1.97 -19.38
C THR A 76 17.04 0.72 -19.14
N LEU A 77 17.74 0.19 -20.15
CA LEU A 77 18.47 -1.09 -20.03
C LEU A 77 19.76 -0.97 -19.23
N ASP A 78 20.45 0.16 -19.31
CA ASP A 78 21.69 0.36 -18.57
C ASP A 78 21.44 0.46 -17.06
N THR A 79 22.13 -0.36 -16.30
CA THR A 79 22.07 -0.37 -14.83
C THR A 79 22.51 0.96 -14.21
N ALA A 80 23.44 1.68 -14.85
CA ALA A 80 23.88 3.00 -14.38
C ALA A 80 22.74 4.03 -14.48
N VAL A 81 21.97 4.01 -15.58
CA VAL A 81 20.79 4.86 -15.78
C VAL A 81 19.73 4.54 -14.73
N ARG A 82 19.40 3.25 -14.51
CA ARG A 82 18.44 2.85 -13.47
C ARG A 82 18.85 3.33 -12.09
N LYS A 83 20.14 3.18 -11.74
CA LYS A 83 20.69 3.65 -10.47
C LYS A 83 20.64 5.16 -10.34
N ALA A 84 20.89 5.91 -11.41
CA ALA A 84 20.76 7.37 -11.42
C ALA A 84 19.30 7.80 -11.18
N ASN A 85 18.34 7.12 -11.81
CA ASN A 85 16.90 7.38 -11.64
C ASN A 85 16.41 7.04 -10.21
N LEU A 86 16.90 5.96 -9.60
CA LEU A 86 16.60 5.66 -8.19
C LEU A 86 17.13 6.76 -7.25
N LYS A 87 18.34 7.28 -7.52
CA LYS A 87 18.89 8.41 -6.76
C LYS A 87 18.12 9.71 -7.00
N ALA A 88 17.62 9.93 -8.21
CA ALA A 88 16.78 11.08 -8.51
C ALA A 88 15.47 11.00 -7.72
N LEU A 89 14.84 9.83 -7.65
CA LEU A 89 13.65 9.61 -6.84
C LEU A 89 13.93 9.78 -5.33
N GLU A 90 15.06 9.26 -4.80
CA GLU A 90 15.46 9.49 -3.40
C GLU A 90 15.58 10.98 -3.09
N LYS A 91 16.26 11.73 -3.97
CA LYS A 91 16.41 13.18 -3.83
C LYS A 91 15.06 13.91 -3.90
N ALA A 92 14.17 13.47 -4.78
CA ALA A 92 12.83 14.03 -4.88
C ALA A 92 12.03 13.80 -3.60
N VAL A 93 12.00 12.57 -3.08
CA VAL A 93 11.31 12.26 -1.81
C VAL A 93 11.82 13.12 -0.67
N LEU A 94 13.14 13.29 -0.53
CA LEU A 94 13.73 14.16 0.50
C LEU A 94 13.37 15.65 0.29
N LYS A 95 13.34 16.13 -0.96
CA LYS A 95 12.93 17.51 -1.29
C LYS A 95 11.44 17.75 -0.98
N TRP A 96 10.60 16.77 -1.25
CA TRP A 96 9.16 16.86 -1.13
C TRP A 96 8.60 16.29 0.18
N GLU A 97 9.46 15.88 1.13
CA GLU A 97 9.07 15.29 2.41
C GLU A 97 8.01 16.13 3.15
N LYS A 98 8.32 17.42 3.38
CA LYS A 98 7.38 18.30 4.08
C LYS A 98 6.07 18.51 3.31
N PRO A 99 6.06 18.83 1.99
CA PRO A 99 4.82 18.90 1.20
C PRO A 99 3.98 17.62 1.25
N LEU A 100 4.61 16.43 1.18
CA LEU A 100 3.92 15.14 1.28
C LEU A 100 3.29 14.94 2.67
N CYS A 101 4.01 15.25 3.74
CA CYS A 101 3.48 15.15 5.11
C CYS A 101 2.36 16.17 5.36
N ASP A 102 2.48 17.39 4.85
CA ASP A 102 1.43 18.41 4.94
C ASP A 102 0.16 17.97 4.19
N ALA A 103 0.31 17.30 3.03
CA ALA A 103 -0.80 16.75 2.26
C ALA A 103 -1.47 15.56 2.99
N LEU A 104 -0.69 14.68 3.61
CA LEU A 104 -1.20 13.57 4.43
C LEU A 104 -1.98 14.07 5.64
N TRP A 105 -1.53 15.16 6.26
CA TRP A 105 -2.30 15.83 7.30
C TRP A 105 -3.61 16.41 6.77
N SER A 106 -3.59 17.06 5.60
CA SER A 106 -4.76 17.67 4.99
C SER A 106 -5.85 16.64 4.66
N ASP A 107 -5.48 15.51 4.06
CA ASP A 107 -6.42 14.52 3.57
C ASP A 107 -6.86 13.52 4.66
N LEU A 108 -5.94 13.09 5.53
CA LEU A 108 -6.14 12.01 6.50
C LEU A 108 -6.00 12.42 7.96
N HIS A 109 -5.55 13.65 8.25
CA HIS A 109 -5.16 14.07 9.60
C HIS A 109 -4.01 13.22 10.17
N LYS A 110 -3.12 12.72 9.29
CA LYS A 110 -1.96 11.92 9.69
C LYS A 110 -0.84 12.84 10.16
N SER A 111 -0.37 12.66 11.40
CA SER A 111 0.70 13.48 11.98
C SER A 111 2.00 13.35 11.18
N TYR A 112 2.87 14.38 11.26
CA TYR A 112 4.17 14.34 10.59
C TYR A 112 4.98 13.11 11.00
N GLU A 113 4.98 12.80 12.30
CA GLU A 113 5.72 11.67 12.86
C GLU A 113 5.21 10.34 12.29
N GLU A 114 3.88 10.13 12.25
CA GLU A 114 3.30 8.92 11.67
C GLU A 114 3.52 8.86 10.16
N ALA A 115 3.31 9.96 9.43
CA ALA A 115 3.55 10.05 8.01
C ALA A 115 5.02 9.72 7.66
N TYR A 116 5.97 10.26 8.42
CA TYR A 116 7.38 9.96 8.21
C TYR A 116 7.70 8.49 8.50
N LEU A 117 7.28 7.96 9.67
CA LEU A 117 7.61 6.61 10.10
C LEU A 117 6.97 5.53 9.24
N THR A 118 5.72 5.73 8.80
CA THR A 118 4.96 4.69 8.11
C THR A 118 4.98 4.79 6.58
N GLU A 119 5.38 5.94 6.02
CA GLU A 119 5.42 6.14 4.57
C GLU A 119 6.79 6.56 4.07
N ILE A 120 7.32 7.70 4.52
CA ILE A 120 8.56 8.27 3.98
C ILE A 120 9.77 7.41 4.32
N SER A 121 9.93 6.98 5.58
CA SER A 121 11.10 6.21 6.02
C SER A 121 11.16 4.82 5.38
N ILE A 122 10.00 4.16 5.20
CA ILE A 122 9.90 2.86 4.54
C ILE A 122 10.33 2.98 3.07
N LEU A 123 9.80 3.99 2.36
CA LEU A 123 10.17 4.27 0.97
C LEU A 123 11.66 4.59 0.81
N LEU A 124 12.23 5.42 1.70
CA LEU A 124 13.67 5.72 1.69
C LEU A 124 14.53 4.48 1.98
N GLY A 125 14.09 3.60 2.87
CA GLY A 125 14.74 2.31 3.14
C GLY A 125 14.81 1.44 1.88
N GLU A 126 13.68 1.28 1.20
CA GLU A 126 13.57 0.54 -0.06
C GLU A 126 14.48 1.14 -1.15
N LEU A 127 14.40 2.46 -1.37
CA LEU A 127 15.26 3.18 -2.33
C LEU A 127 16.75 2.92 -2.07
N ARG A 128 17.20 3.10 -0.83
CA ARG A 128 18.62 2.92 -0.46
C ARG A 128 19.07 1.48 -0.67
N THR A 129 18.20 0.51 -0.41
CA THR A 129 18.50 -0.90 -0.65
C THR A 129 18.63 -1.20 -2.12
N HIS A 130 17.73 -0.69 -2.96
CA HIS A 130 17.80 -0.84 -4.41
C HIS A 130 19.04 -0.14 -5.00
N ILE A 131 19.33 1.09 -4.62
CA ILE A 131 20.54 1.84 -5.05
C ILE A 131 21.81 1.05 -4.71
N ARG A 132 21.86 0.41 -3.54
CA ARG A 132 23.00 -0.37 -3.07
C ARG A 132 23.16 -1.71 -3.80
N LYS A 133 22.05 -2.40 -4.05
CA LYS A 133 22.03 -3.81 -4.49
C LYS A 133 21.76 -4.01 -5.99
N ILE A 134 21.23 -3.01 -6.73
CA ILE A 134 20.84 -3.14 -8.14
C ILE A 134 21.96 -3.69 -9.04
N GLY A 135 23.20 -3.24 -8.85
CA GLY A 135 24.35 -3.73 -9.61
C GLY A 135 24.65 -5.22 -9.40
N LYS A 136 24.17 -5.84 -8.32
CA LYS A 136 24.22 -7.28 -8.11
C LYS A 136 23.03 -8.00 -8.74
N TRP A 137 21.83 -7.44 -8.64
CA TRP A 137 20.60 -8.07 -9.11
C TRP A 137 20.48 -8.12 -10.64
N THR A 138 21.03 -7.14 -11.32
CA THR A 138 21.04 -7.07 -12.80
C THR A 138 22.13 -7.94 -13.45
N LYS A 139 23.09 -8.49 -12.68
CA LYS A 139 24.11 -9.36 -13.22
C LYS A 139 23.54 -10.70 -13.66
N HIS A 140 24.05 -11.21 -14.76
CA HIS A 140 23.75 -12.57 -15.21
C HIS A 140 24.19 -13.61 -14.18
N VAL A 141 23.27 -14.48 -13.77
CA VAL A 141 23.55 -15.52 -12.77
C VAL A 141 23.95 -16.82 -13.48
N ARG A 142 25.21 -17.23 -13.33
CA ARG A 142 25.67 -18.55 -13.83
C ARG A 142 24.98 -19.66 -13.02
N LYS A 143 24.58 -20.72 -13.72
CA LYS A 143 23.97 -21.91 -13.13
C LYS A 143 24.76 -23.15 -13.51
N PRO A 144 24.76 -24.21 -12.68
CA PRO A 144 25.34 -25.50 -13.07
C PRO A 144 24.72 -25.98 -14.37
N THR A 145 25.56 -26.47 -15.27
CA THR A 145 25.13 -27.07 -16.54
C THR A 145 25.31 -28.59 -16.41
N PRO A 146 24.23 -29.38 -16.62
CA PRO A 146 24.33 -30.84 -16.58
C PRO A 146 25.38 -31.38 -17.54
N LEU A 147 26.11 -32.45 -17.15
CA LEU A 147 27.18 -33.03 -17.97
C LEU A 147 26.74 -33.43 -19.38
N LYS A 148 25.49 -33.86 -19.53
CA LYS A 148 24.88 -34.21 -20.83
C LYS A 148 24.82 -33.02 -21.83
N MET A 149 25.00 -31.79 -21.35
CA MET A 149 25.04 -30.55 -22.16
C MET A 149 26.49 -30.06 -22.34
N PHE A 150 27.49 -30.80 -21.89
CA PHE A 150 28.89 -30.43 -22.10
C PHE A 150 29.19 -30.25 -23.60
N PRO A 151 29.91 -29.17 -23.95
CA PRO A 151 30.60 -28.14 -23.14
C PRO A 151 29.82 -26.82 -23.02
N SER A 152 28.49 -26.84 -23.11
CA SER A 152 27.65 -25.65 -22.97
C SER A 152 27.75 -25.02 -21.56
N ARG A 153 27.31 -23.75 -21.48
CA ARG A 153 27.26 -22.99 -20.23
C ARG A 153 25.84 -22.45 -20.02
N SER A 154 25.33 -22.51 -18.78
CA SER A 154 24.01 -22.05 -18.42
C SER A 154 24.08 -20.75 -17.62
N ARG A 155 23.19 -19.80 -17.93
CA ARG A 155 22.99 -18.58 -17.15
C ARG A 155 21.55 -18.14 -17.16
N ILE A 156 21.16 -17.31 -16.18
CA ILE A 156 19.91 -16.60 -16.14
C ILE A 156 20.17 -15.12 -16.44
N LEU A 157 19.35 -14.55 -17.30
CA LEU A 157 19.32 -13.12 -17.61
C LEU A 157 18.10 -12.51 -16.92
N SER A 158 18.28 -11.38 -16.22
CA SER A 158 17.19 -10.57 -15.70
C SER A 158 16.82 -9.48 -16.71
N GLU A 159 15.57 -9.45 -17.13
CA GLU A 159 15.06 -8.53 -18.15
C GLU A 159 13.84 -7.80 -17.61
N PRO A 160 13.68 -6.46 -17.87
CA PRO A 160 12.48 -5.75 -17.50
C PRO A 160 11.26 -6.32 -18.23
N LEU A 161 10.11 -6.36 -17.57
CA LEU A 161 8.86 -6.80 -18.19
C LEU A 161 8.39 -5.83 -19.27
N GLY A 162 8.51 -4.50 -19.06
CA GLY A 162 8.09 -3.51 -20.06
C GLY A 162 7.44 -2.28 -19.42
N THR A 163 6.23 -1.95 -19.90
CA THR A 163 5.41 -0.86 -19.37
C THR A 163 4.57 -1.37 -18.20
N ALA A 164 4.71 -0.75 -17.02
CA ALA A 164 4.00 -1.14 -15.82
C ALA A 164 2.86 -0.17 -15.48
N LEU A 165 1.73 -0.71 -14.99
CA LEU A 165 0.67 0.06 -14.35
C LEU A 165 0.70 -0.21 -12.86
N ILE A 166 0.78 0.85 -12.02
CA ILE A 166 0.78 0.76 -10.58
C ILE A 166 -0.43 1.53 -10.05
N ILE A 167 -1.38 0.82 -9.42
CA ILE A 167 -2.60 1.39 -8.86
C ILE A 167 -2.55 1.23 -7.35
N SER A 168 -2.64 2.34 -6.61
CA SER A 168 -2.54 2.34 -5.14
C SER A 168 -3.81 2.82 -4.45
N PRO A 169 -4.03 2.38 -3.18
CA PRO A 169 -5.11 2.85 -2.33
C PRO A 169 -4.77 4.19 -1.66
N TRP A 170 -5.63 4.61 -0.76
CA TRP A 170 -5.60 5.90 -0.08
C TRP A 170 -4.97 5.88 1.33
N ASN A 171 -4.81 4.71 1.94
CA ASN A 171 -4.47 4.60 3.37
C ASN A 171 -2.99 4.87 3.69
N TYR A 172 -2.09 4.46 2.80
CA TYR A 172 -0.66 4.82 2.80
C TYR A 172 -0.27 5.23 1.37
N PRO A 173 -0.79 6.36 0.88
CA PRO A 173 -0.79 6.70 -0.54
C PRO A 173 0.60 6.96 -1.10
N VAL A 174 1.55 7.44 -0.29
CA VAL A 174 2.93 7.68 -0.70
C VAL A 174 3.69 6.35 -0.80
N GLN A 175 3.69 5.57 0.27
CA GLN A 175 4.43 4.32 0.36
C GLN A 175 3.91 3.28 -0.64
N LEU A 176 2.58 3.04 -0.68
CA LEU A 176 1.98 2.00 -1.52
C LEU A 176 2.00 2.32 -3.02
N LEU A 177 2.21 3.58 -3.41
CA LEU A 177 2.39 3.95 -4.81
C LEU A 177 3.88 3.93 -5.22
N LEU A 178 4.75 4.48 -4.38
CA LEU A 178 6.14 4.71 -4.76
C LEU A 178 7.07 3.53 -4.46
N THR A 179 6.77 2.66 -3.50
CA THR A 179 7.56 1.43 -3.27
C THR A 179 7.53 0.47 -4.47
N PRO A 180 6.36 0.17 -5.09
CA PRO A 180 6.35 -0.57 -6.35
C PRO A 180 7.06 0.15 -7.50
N LEU A 181 7.00 1.49 -7.55
CA LEU A 181 7.76 2.27 -8.54
C LEU A 181 9.28 2.06 -8.40
N VAL A 182 9.80 1.97 -7.17
CA VAL A 182 11.22 1.63 -6.93
C VAL A 182 11.56 0.29 -7.57
N GLY A 183 10.70 -0.71 -7.43
CA GLY A 183 10.81 -2.01 -8.09
C GLY A 183 10.85 -1.89 -9.61
N ALA A 184 9.89 -1.16 -10.20
CA ALA A 184 9.78 -0.95 -11.64
C ALA A 184 11.02 -0.24 -12.22
N ILE A 185 11.47 0.86 -11.60
CA ILE A 185 12.68 1.59 -12.02
C ILE A 185 13.91 0.69 -11.94
N SER A 186 14.08 -0.07 -10.85
CA SER A 186 15.25 -0.94 -10.68
C SER A 186 15.27 -2.11 -11.67
N ALA A 187 14.11 -2.66 -12.02
CA ALA A 187 13.99 -3.66 -13.08
C ALA A 187 14.26 -3.10 -14.48
N GLY A 188 14.01 -1.79 -14.71
CA GLY A 188 14.17 -1.11 -15.97
C GLY A 188 12.84 -0.95 -16.75
N CYS A 189 11.70 -1.01 -16.07
CA CYS A 189 10.39 -0.73 -16.64
C CYS A 189 10.13 0.78 -16.74
N THR A 190 9.24 1.18 -17.65
CA THR A 190 8.50 2.45 -17.55
C THR A 190 7.26 2.26 -16.69
N ALA A 191 6.71 3.32 -16.10
CA ALA A 191 5.60 3.17 -15.19
C ALA A 191 4.54 4.27 -15.33
N VAL A 192 3.27 3.85 -15.31
CA VAL A 192 2.12 4.72 -15.08
C VAL A 192 1.64 4.50 -13.65
N LEU A 193 1.53 5.58 -12.90
CA LEU A 193 1.08 5.63 -11.52
C LEU A 193 -0.36 6.12 -11.47
N LYS A 194 -1.22 5.38 -10.77
CA LYS A 194 -2.62 5.76 -10.54
C LYS A 194 -2.88 5.87 -9.03
N PRO A 195 -2.68 7.05 -8.44
CA PRO A 195 -3.01 7.29 -7.04
C PRO A 195 -4.52 7.28 -6.78
N SER A 196 -4.90 7.16 -5.52
CA SER A 196 -6.29 7.14 -5.12
C SER A 196 -6.93 8.53 -5.17
N PRO A 197 -8.17 8.66 -5.69
CA PRO A 197 -8.90 9.92 -5.70
C PRO A 197 -9.43 10.33 -4.31
N TYR A 198 -9.36 9.45 -3.30
CA TYR A 198 -9.84 9.73 -1.95
C TYR A 198 -8.87 10.59 -1.12
N VAL A 199 -7.65 10.78 -1.60
CA VAL A 199 -6.61 11.62 -0.99
C VAL A 199 -6.06 12.60 -2.04
N PRO A 200 -6.90 13.54 -2.50
CA PRO A 200 -6.61 14.36 -3.68
C PRO A 200 -5.40 15.29 -3.48
N THR A 201 -5.16 15.80 -2.26
CA THR A 201 -4.02 16.64 -1.96
C THR A 201 -2.71 15.86 -2.05
N VAL A 202 -2.67 14.65 -1.49
CA VAL A 202 -1.51 13.75 -1.61
C VAL A 202 -1.28 13.36 -3.05
N SER A 203 -2.34 12.97 -3.76
CA SER A 203 -2.28 12.55 -5.16
C SER A 203 -1.71 13.65 -6.07
N LYS A 204 -2.13 14.91 -5.86
CA LYS A 204 -1.60 16.06 -6.59
C LYS A 204 -0.15 16.36 -6.23
N THR A 205 0.20 16.29 -4.95
CA THR A 205 1.58 16.49 -4.50
C THR A 205 2.53 15.45 -5.10
N ILE A 206 2.10 14.18 -5.20
CA ILE A 206 2.88 13.13 -5.86
C ILE A 206 3.00 13.41 -7.37
N GLU A 207 1.92 13.82 -8.04
CA GLU A 207 1.96 14.19 -9.46
C GLU A 207 2.99 15.28 -9.73
N ASP A 208 2.99 16.36 -8.93
CA ASP A 208 3.93 17.47 -9.07
C ASP A 208 5.37 17.01 -8.80
N MET A 209 5.59 16.18 -7.79
CA MET A 209 6.90 15.60 -7.49
C MET A 209 7.43 14.73 -8.64
N ILE A 210 6.60 13.89 -9.20
CA ILE A 210 6.98 13.00 -10.32
C ILE A 210 7.27 13.80 -11.58
N ALA A 211 6.44 14.79 -11.91
CA ALA A 211 6.63 15.67 -13.07
C ALA A 211 7.91 16.53 -12.95
N ASP A 212 8.29 16.94 -11.72
CA ASP A 212 9.54 17.64 -11.44
C ASP A 212 10.80 16.74 -11.55
N THR A 213 10.59 15.42 -11.53
CA THR A 213 11.68 14.42 -11.43
C THR A 213 11.92 13.63 -12.70
N PHE A 214 10.86 13.24 -13.40
CA PHE A 214 10.92 12.33 -14.54
C PHE A 214 10.14 12.85 -15.74
N PRO A 215 10.61 12.57 -16.98
CA PRO A 215 9.81 12.82 -18.16
C PRO A 215 8.63 11.83 -18.22
N GLU A 216 7.52 12.26 -18.83
CA GLU A 216 6.26 11.51 -18.89
C GLU A 216 6.40 10.15 -19.59
N GLU A 217 7.27 10.07 -20.59
CA GLU A 217 7.57 8.83 -21.30
C GLU A 217 8.30 7.79 -20.45
N TYR A 218 8.79 8.17 -19.26
CA TYR A 218 9.43 7.26 -18.32
C TYR A 218 8.53 6.94 -17.15
N VAL A 219 8.09 7.96 -16.39
CA VAL A 219 7.15 7.81 -15.28
C VAL A 219 6.07 8.88 -15.39
N ALA A 220 4.82 8.47 -15.46
CA ALA A 220 3.66 9.36 -15.53
C ALA A 220 2.69 9.12 -14.38
N VAL A 221 2.02 10.16 -13.92
CA VAL A 221 0.89 10.06 -12.97
C VAL A 221 -0.40 10.34 -13.74
N ILE A 222 -1.40 9.49 -13.57
CA ILE A 222 -2.74 9.63 -14.15
C ILE A 222 -3.75 9.79 -13.03
N GLN A 223 -4.43 10.94 -13.00
CA GLN A 223 -5.46 11.28 -12.03
C GLN A 223 -6.85 10.85 -12.55
N GLY A 224 -7.76 10.61 -11.62
CA GLY A 224 -9.17 10.34 -11.93
C GLY A 224 -9.81 9.27 -11.05
N HIS A 225 -11.10 9.02 -11.29
CA HIS A 225 -11.96 8.15 -10.51
C HIS A 225 -12.14 6.77 -11.17
N ARG A 226 -13.36 6.22 -11.09
CA ARG A 226 -13.68 4.87 -11.60
C ARG A 226 -13.53 4.76 -13.11
N ASP A 227 -13.92 5.79 -13.86
CA ASP A 227 -13.86 5.77 -15.34
C ASP A 227 -12.43 5.76 -15.84
N THR A 228 -11.54 6.52 -15.19
CA THR A 228 -10.09 6.46 -15.45
C THR A 228 -9.51 5.07 -15.15
N ASN A 229 -9.91 4.42 -14.04
CA ASN A 229 -9.47 3.07 -13.75
C ASN A 229 -9.94 2.08 -14.83
N THR A 230 -11.18 2.20 -15.30
CA THR A 230 -11.74 1.38 -16.38
C THR A 230 -10.96 1.57 -17.67
N ALA A 231 -10.64 2.81 -18.03
CA ALA A 231 -9.86 3.14 -19.22
C ALA A 231 -8.42 2.60 -19.14
N LEU A 232 -7.75 2.74 -17.97
CA LEU A 232 -6.42 2.17 -17.74
C LEU A 232 -6.40 0.65 -17.87
N LEU A 233 -7.40 -0.04 -17.30
CA LEU A 233 -7.51 -1.49 -17.36
C LEU A 233 -7.95 -2.01 -18.73
N ALA A 234 -8.47 -1.15 -19.60
CA ALA A 234 -8.74 -1.50 -21.01
C ALA A 234 -7.47 -1.53 -21.88
N GLU A 235 -6.41 -0.84 -21.45
CA GLU A 235 -5.14 -0.83 -22.17
C GLU A 235 -4.30 -2.09 -21.89
N ARG A 236 -3.38 -2.41 -22.81
CA ARG A 236 -2.43 -3.51 -22.61
C ARG A 236 -1.21 -3.03 -21.84
N TRP A 237 -0.93 -3.65 -20.71
CA TRP A 237 0.25 -3.46 -19.89
C TRP A 237 1.11 -4.73 -19.88
N ASP A 238 2.41 -4.58 -19.61
CA ASP A 238 3.33 -5.71 -19.49
C ASP A 238 3.42 -6.20 -18.03
N MET A 239 2.95 -5.38 -17.06
CA MET A 239 2.81 -5.70 -15.65
C MET A 239 1.75 -4.81 -15.02
N ILE A 240 0.92 -5.35 -14.12
CA ILE A 240 0.02 -4.56 -13.27
C ILE A 240 0.32 -4.87 -11.81
N PHE A 241 0.67 -3.83 -11.04
CA PHE A 241 0.78 -3.87 -9.60
C PHE A 241 -0.43 -3.16 -8.99
N PHE A 242 -1.20 -3.86 -8.21
CA PHE A 242 -2.41 -3.33 -7.61
C PHE A 242 -2.42 -3.57 -6.10
N THR A 243 -2.67 -2.51 -5.33
CA THR A 243 -2.99 -2.59 -3.90
C THR A 243 -4.38 -2.03 -3.66
N GLY A 244 -5.25 -2.79 -2.96
CA GLY A 244 -6.61 -2.34 -2.66
C GLY A 244 -7.54 -3.47 -2.22
N SER A 245 -8.84 -3.29 -2.44
CA SER A 245 -9.84 -4.26 -1.99
C SER A 245 -9.84 -5.54 -2.83
N PRO A 246 -10.18 -6.72 -2.25
CA PRO A 246 -10.33 -7.99 -2.99
C PRO A 246 -11.34 -7.90 -4.13
N ALA A 247 -12.41 -7.12 -3.97
CA ALA A 247 -13.42 -6.93 -5.01
C ALA A 247 -12.82 -6.28 -6.27
N PHE A 248 -12.04 -5.22 -6.12
CA PHE A 248 -11.40 -4.56 -7.25
C PHE A 248 -10.18 -5.34 -7.77
N GLY A 249 -9.48 -6.06 -6.91
CA GLY A 249 -8.40 -6.99 -7.32
C GLY A 249 -8.88 -8.05 -8.32
N ARG A 250 -10.09 -8.57 -8.15
CA ARG A 250 -10.71 -9.47 -9.14
C ARG A 250 -10.94 -8.80 -10.48
N VAL A 251 -11.35 -7.52 -10.49
CA VAL A 251 -11.53 -6.74 -11.73
C VAL A 251 -10.19 -6.55 -12.44
N VAL A 252 -9.13 -6.21 -11.69
CA VAL A 252 -7.77 -6.08 -12.22
C VAL A 252 -7.30 -7.39 -12.84
N MET A 253 -7.43 -8.49 -12.12
CA MET A 253 -7.03 -9.82 -12.58
C MET A 253 -7.81 -10.25 -13.85
N ALA A 254 -9.12 -10.03 -13.88
CA ALA A 254 -9.94 -10.34 -15.05
C ALA A 254 -9.54 -9.51 -16.28
N SER A 255 -9.17 -8.25 -16.09
CA SER A 255 -8.67 -7.40 -17.16
C SER A 255 -7.29 -7.86 -17.65
N ALA A 256 -6.36 -8.13 -16.73
CA ALA A 256 -5.01 -8.61 -17.03
C ALA A 256 -5.04 -9.94 -17.81
N ALA A 257 -5.97 -10.83 -17.49
CA ALA A 257 -6.13 -12.13 -18.15
C ALA A 257 -6.35 -12.03 -19.67
N ARG A 258 -6.98 -10.96 -20.16
CA ARG A 258 -7.21 -10.73 -21.59
C ARG A 258 -5.91 -10.67 -22.40
N ASN A 259 -4.84 -10.17 -21.79
CA ASN A 259 -3.54 -9.97 -22.41
C ASN A 259 -2.46 -10.90 -21.82
N LEU A 260 -2.82 -11.82 -20.91
CA LEU A 260 -1.89 -12.64 -20.12
C LEU A 260 -0.85 -11.77 -19.37
N THR A 261 -1.26 -10.58 -18.93
CA THR A 261 -0.42 -9.66 -18.18
C THR A 261 -0.20 -10.20 -16.77
N PRO A 262 1.05 -10.38 -16.31
CA PRO A 262 1.34 -10.73 -14.93
C PRO A 262 0.85 -9.65 -13.97
N VAL A 263 0.38 -10.09 -12.78
CA VAL A 263 -0.13 -9.19 -11.75
C VAL A 263 0.55 -9.46 -10.40
N VAL A 264 0.75 -8.40 -9.63
CA VAL A 264 0.89 -8.48 -8.16
C VAL A 264 -0.34 -7.82 -7.58
N LEU A 265 -1.03 -8.55 -6.70
CA LEU A 265 -2.24 -8.10 -6.03
C LEU A 265 -1.99 -8.10 -4.52
N GLU A 266 -1.95 -6.91 -3.93
CA GLU A 266 -1.86 -6.70 -2.49
C GLU A 266 -3.26 -6.33 -2.00
N LEU A 267 -3.91 -7.27 -1.34
CA LEU A 267 -5.31 -7.15 -0.95
C LEU A 267 -5.42 -7.13 0.59
N GLY A 268 -6.62 -6.99 1.09
CA GLY A 268 -6.87 -7.00 2.54
C GLY A 268 -7.26 -8.39 3.06
N GLY A 269 -7.84 -8.40 4.23
CA GLY A 269 -8.37 -9.61 4.86
C GLY A 269 -8.63 -9.39 6.35
N LYS A 270 -9.33 -10.33 6.98
CA LYS A 270 -9.58 -10.28 8.42
C LYS A 270 -8.41 -10.89 9.19
N SER A 271 -7.43 -10.07 9.54
CA SER A 271 -6.20 -10.47 10.23
C SER A 271 -6.47 -10.80 11.71
N PRO A 272 -6.42 -12.08 12.14
CA PRO A 272 -6.62 -12.47 13.53
C PRO A 272 -5.48 -12.00 14.42
N CYS A 273 -5.81 -11.57 15.63
CA CYS A 273 -4.85 -11.33 16.70
C CYS A 273 -5.20 -12.21 17.90
N ILE A 274 -4.36 -13.19 18.18
CA ILE A 274 -4.60 -14.26 19.12
C ILE A 274 -3.82 -13.98 20.39
N ILE A 275 -4.50 -13.91 21.54
CA ILE A 275 -3.91 -13.69 22.86
C ILE A 275 -4.11 -14.97 23.68
N ASP A 276 -3.06 -15.76 23.78
CA ASP A 276 -3.07 -17.04 24.51
C ASP A 276 -2.89 -16.81 26.02
N LYS A 277 -3.32 -17.77 26.83
CA LYS A 277 -3.33 -17.68 28.31
C LYS A 277 -1.97 -17.36 28.95
N ASP A 278 -0.89 -17.67 28.28
CA ASP A 278 0.48 -17.44 28.76
C ASP A 278 1.16 -16.22 28.11
N ALA A 279 0.38 -15.36 27.43
CA ALA A 279 0.86 -14.09 26.92
C ALA A 279 1.23 -13.13 28.06
N ASP A 280 2.25 -12.31 27.83
CA ASP A 280 2.48 -11.11 28.66
C ASP A 280 1.41 -10.07 28.35
N ILE A 281 0.45 -9.92 29.23
CA ILE A 281 -0.78 -9.14 29.00
C ILE A 281 -0.46 -7.66 28.73
N GLU A 282 0.41 -7.04 29.52
CA GLU A 282 0.73 -5.61 29.37
C GLU A 282 1.50 -5.33 28.06
N ILE A 283 2.45 -6.18 27.71
CA ILE A 283 3.18 -6.08 26.44
C ILE A 283 2.25 -6.34 25.25
N ALA A 284 1.42 -7.39 25.34
CA ALA A 284 0.46 -7.72 24.29
C ALA A 284 -0.54 -6.57 24.07
N ALA A 285 -1.16 -6.06 25.15
CA ALA A 285 -2.10 -4.95 25.10
C ALA A 285 -1.48 -3.70 24.44
N LYS A 286 -0.26 -3.33 24.84
CA LYS A 286 0.45 -2.18 24.30
C LYS A 286 0.74 -2.33 22.78
N ARG A 287 1.24 -3.51 22.35
CA ARG A 287 1.56 -3.78 20.93
C ARG A 287 0.32 -3.88 20.06
N VAL A 288 -0.75 -4.48 20.60
CA VAL A 288 -2.05 -4.58 19.92
C VAL A 288 -2.71 -3.21 19.80
N ALA A 289 -2.73 -2.41 20.88
CA ALA A 289 -3.25 -1.04 20.85
C ALA A 289 -2.50 -0.18 19.82
N TRP A 290 -1.17 -0.24 19.80
CA TRP A 290 -0.36 0.45 18.82
C TRP A 290 -0.70 0.02 17.39
N GLY A 291 -0.74 -1.30 17.12
CA GLY A 291 -1.04 -1.83 15.79
C GLY A 291 -2.43 -1.45 15.26
N LYS A 292 -3.41 -1.27 16.16
CA LYS A 292 -4.76 -0.82 15.79
C LYS A 292 -4.89 0.70 15.70
N SER A 293 -4.07 1.45 16.44
CA SER A 293 -4.11 2.92 16.42
C SER A 293 -3.47 3.50 15.18
N LEU A 294 -2.46 2.84 14.59
CA LEU A 294 -1.84 3.29 13.35
C LEU A 294 -2.89 3.47 12.25
N ASN A 295 -2.90 4.64 11.66
CA ASN A 295 -3.84 5.06 10.63
C ASN A 295 -5.32 4.83 11.03
N ALA A 296 -5.63 4.90 12.35
CA ALA A 296 -6.94 4.56 12.94
C ALA A 296 -7.44 3.16 12.51
N GLY A 297 -6.55 2.18 12.40
CA GLY A 297 -6.87 0.82 11.96
C GLY A 297 -7.19 0.68 10.47
N GLN A 298 -7.03 1.72 9.67
CA GLN A 298 -7.23 1.72 8.21
C GLN A 298 -5.99 1.16 7.50
N THR A 299 -5.60 -0.05 7.89
CA THR A 299 -4.35 -0.71 7.49
C THR A 299 -4.65 -2.18 7.16
N CYS A 300 -4.23 -2.63 5.99
CA CYS A 300 -4.49 -4.01 5.50
C CYS A 300 -3.91 -5.11 6.39
N ILE A 301 -2.90 -4.79 7.19
CA ILE A 301 -2.30 -5.67 8.19
C ILE A 301 -2.62 -5.25 9.64
N ALA A 302 -3.56 -4.31 9.86
CA ALA A 302 -4.00 -4.04 11.23
C ALA A 302 -4.60 -5.32 11.84
N PRO A 303 -4.38 -5.59 13.14
CA PRO A 303 -5.18 -6.58 13.84
C PRO A 303 -6.67 -6.26 13.62
N ASP A 304 -7.42 -7.18 13.00
CA ASP A 304 -8.80 -6.92 12.61
C ASP A 304 -9.78 -7.32 13.71
N TYR A 305 -9.62 -8.51 14.28
CA TYR A 305 -10.38 -9.01 15.41
C TYR A 305 -9.45 -9.70 16.41
N LEU A 306 -9.91 -9.78 17.68
CA LEU A 306 -9.20 -10.43 18.77
C LEU A 306 -9.80 -11.81 19.05
N MET A 307 -8.95 -12.81 19.25
CA MET A 307 -9.27 -14.05 19.92
C MET A 307 -8.48 -14.14 21.19
N VAL A 308 -9.17 -14.12 22.34
CA VAL A 308 -8.53 -14.04 23.67
C VAL A 308 -8.91 -15.28 24.46
N HIS A 309 -7.91 -15.92 25.12
CA HIS A 309 -8.19 -17.05 25.99
C HIS A 309 -9.14 -16.63 27.12
N GLU A 310 -10.17 -17.43 27.42
CA GLU A 310 -11.24 -17.06 28.35
C GLU A 310 -10.72 -16.69 29.74
N ASP A 311 -9.66 -17.36 30.23
CA ASP A 311 -9.10 -17.14 31.59
C ASP A 311 -8.47 -15.74 31.75
N ILE A 312 -8.05 -15.08 30.69
CA ILE A 312 -7.37 -13.78 30.75
C ILE A 312 -8.14 -12.66 30.03
N LYS A 313 -9.34 -12.94 29.52
CA LYS A 313 -10.09 -12.03 28.66
C LYS A 313 -10.34 -10.68 29.35
N ASP A 314 -10.87 -10.69 30.55
CA ASP A 314 -11.25 -9.45 31.24
C ASP A 314 -10.01 -8.61 31.64
N GLU A 315 -8.93 -9.27 32.05
CA GLU A 315 -7.66 -8.60 32.35
C GLU A 315 -7.03 -7.99 31.12
N PHE A 316 -7.00 -8.74 29.98
CA PHE A 316 -6.46 -8.26 28.73
C PHE A 316 -7.27 -7.10 28.15
N VAL A 317 -8.61 -7.17 28.16
CA VAL A 317 -9.49 -6.09 27.67
C VAL A 317 -9.28 -4.81 28.48
N ALA A 318 -9.18 -4.94 29.82
CA ALA A 318 -8.88 -3.80 30.68
C ALA A 318 -7.47 -3.20 30.37
N ALA A 319 -6.45 -4.05 30.20
CA ALA A 319 -5.11 -3.61 29.84
C ALA A 319 -5.08 -2.93 28.46
N LEU A 320 -5.83 -3.45 27.47
CA LEU A 320 -5.95 -2.88 26.14
C LEU A 320 -6.58 -1.48 26.19
N GLY A 321 -7.63 -1.28 26.98
CA GLY A 321 -8.23 0.04 27.23
C GLY A 321 -7.22 1.03 27.80
N ARG A 322 -6.48 0.62 28.85
CA ARG A 322 -5.38 1.45 29.42
C ARG A 322 -4.30 1.77 28.37
N ALA A 323 -3.97 0.81 27.51
CA ALA A 323 -2.97 1.01 26.47
C ALA A 323 -3.43 2.04 25.42
N PHE A 324 -4.70 2.03 24.99
CA PHE A 324 -5.26 3.06 24.12
C PHE A 324 -5.20 4.45 24.75
N THR A 325 -5.62 4.57 26.02
CA THR A 325 -5.53 5.83 26.78
C THR A 325 -4.08 6.30 26.90
N GLY A 326 -3.15 5.39 27.19
CA GLY A 326 -1.72 5.72 27.29
C GLY A 326 -1.10 6.21 25.95
N LEU A 327 -1.57 5.73 24.82
CA LEU A 327 -1.07 6.13 23.49
C LEU A 327 -1.70 7.43 22.99
N LEU A 328 -2.98 7.64 23.22
CA LEU A 328 -3.77 8.68 22.57
C LEU A 328 -4.26 9.77 23.53
N GLY A 329 -4.11 9.57 24.85
CA GLY A 329 -4.66 10.43 25.89
C GLY A 329 -6.12 10.07 26.22
N GLU A 330 -6.68 10.75 27.23
CA GLU A 330 -8.06 10.56 27.70
C GLU A 330 -9.10 10.97 26.65
N ASN A 331 -8.74 11.87 25.74
CA ASN A 331 -9.56 12.30 24.63
C ASN A 331 -8.83 12.08 23.28
N PRO A 332 -8.93 10.89 22.69
CA PRO A 332 -8.27 10.59 21.39
C PRO A 332 -8.67 11.53 20.25
N GLN A 333 -9.85 12.16 20.31
CA GLN A 333 -10.29 13.13 19.28
C GLN A 333 -9.38 14.37 19.23
N GLU A 334 -8.83 14.80 20.36
CA GLU A 334 -7.91 15.93 20.47
C GLU A 334 -6.45 15.52 20.21
N SER A 335 -6.17 14.23 20.13
CA SER A 335 -4.82 13.74 19.86
C SER A 335 -4.41 14.10 18.43
N ARG A 336 -3.30 14.83 18.28
CA ARG A 336 -2.71 15.12 16.96
C ARG A 336 -2.19 13.86 16.25
N HIS A 337 -2.08 12.74 16.95
CA HIS A 337 -1.58 11.48 16.43
C HIS A 337 -2.68 10.50 16.04
N PHE A 338 -3.95 10.90 16.16
CA PHE A 338 -5.04 10.00 15.78
C PHE A 338 -5.70 10.44 14.47
N VAL A 339 -5.54 9.60 13.46
CA VAL A 339 -6.00 9.81 12.08
C VAL A 339 -7.53 9.84 11.99
N ARG A 340 -8.09 10.46 10.97
CA ARG A 340 -9.53 10.48 10.68
C ARG A 340 -9.91 9.41 9.66
N ILE A 341 -11.18 9.00 9.69
CA ILE A 341 -11.73 8.07 8.69
C ILE A 341 -11.76 8.77 7.32
N VAL A 342 -11.39 8.07 6.28
CA VAL A 342 -11.12 8.64 4.96
C VAL A 342 -12.30 9.41 4.34
N ASN A 343 -13.53 8.89 4.48
CA ASN A 343 -14.74 9.51 3.94
C ASN A 343 -16.00 9.11 4.72
N ASP A 344 -17.11 9.78 4.40
CA ASP A 344 -18.39 9.59 5.08
C ASP A 344 -18.97 8.18 4.90
N ALA A 345 -18.77 7.57 3.72
CA ALA A 345 -19.25 6.20 3.46
C ALA A 345 -18.54 5.16 4.36
N ALA A 346 -17.22 5.29 4.53
CA ALA A 346 -16.46 4.46 5.46
C ALA A 346 -16.86 4.74 6.91
N PHE A 347 -17.10 6.00 7.28
CA PHE A 347 -17.57 6.37 8.61
C PHE A 347 -18.93 5.73 8.91
N ASP A 348 -19.92 5.85 8.00
CA ASP A 348 -21.26 5.32 8.19
C ASP A 348 -21.25 3.76 8.26
N ARG A 349 -20.40 3.10 7.47
CA ARG A 349 -20.19 1.64 7.55
C ARG A 349 -19.64 1.23 8.90
N LEU A 350 -18.58 1.89 9.36
CA LEU A 350 -17.91 1.57 10.63
C LEU A 350 -18.82 1.82 11.83
N THR A 351 -19.53 2.95 11.87
CA THR A 351 -20.46 3.23 12.97
C THR A 351 -21.63 2.24 12.99
N GLY A 352 -22.00 1.66 11.84
CA GLY A 352 -22.94 0.56 11.76
C GLY A 352 -22.52 -0.66 12.59
N TYR A 353 -21.22 -1.00 12.61
CA TYR A 353 -20.67 -2.13 13.37
C TYR A 353 -20.70 -1.97 14.88
N LEU A 354 -20.86 -0.76 15.41
CA LEU A 354 -20.97 -0.53 16.86
C LEU A 354 -22.20 -1.20 17.49
N LYS A 355 -23.13 -1.66 16.68
CA LYS A 355 -24.36 -2.36 17.10
C LYS A 355 -24.17 -3.89 17.15
N ASP A 356 -23.05 -4.40 16.66
CA ASP A 356 -22.82 -5.84 16.49
C ASP A 356 -22.32 -6.52 17.76
N GLY A 357 -22.11 -5.77 18.85
CA GLY A 357 -21.70 -6.26 20.15
C GLY A 357 -21.89 -5.22 21.26
N LYS A 358 -21.50 -5.58 22.47
CA LYS A 358 -21.51 -4.71 23.65
C LYS A 358 -20.23 -3.86 23.66
N ILE A 359 -20.38 -2.54 23.61
CA ILE A 359 -19.23 -1.64 23.78
C ILE A 359 -18.75 -1.69 25.24
N VAL A 360 -17.47 -2.07 25.42
CA VAL A 360 -16.82 -2.13 26.74
C VAL A 360 -15.72 -1.08 26.90
N PHE A 361 -15.27 -0.47 25.79
CA PHE A 361 -14.34 0.65 25.76
C PHE A 361 -14.61 1.54 24.56
N GLY A 362 -14.48 2.86 24.70
CA GLY A 362 -14.63 3.81 23.61
C GLY A 362 -16.09 4.01 23.15
N GLY A 363 -16.31 4.05 21.84
CA GLY A 363 -17.65 4.14 21.22
C GLY A 363 -18.10 5.55 20.86
N ARG A 364 -17.35 6.59 21.21
CA ARG A 364 -17.67 7.98 20.81
C ARG A 364 -17.40 8.18 19.30
N THR A 365 -18.27 8.92 18.65
CA THR A 365 -18.16 9.22 17.23
C THR A 365 -18.50 10.68 16.94
N ASP A 366 -17.82 11.27 15.97
CA ASP A 366 -18.14 12.60 15.44
C ASP A 366 -18.09 12.57 13.91
N LYS A 367 -19.27 12.64 13.29
CA LYS A 367 -19.38 12.57 11.82
C LYS A 367 -18.78 13.81 11.14
N ALA A 368 -18.84 14.98 11.79
CA ALA A 368 -18.32 16.21 11.19
C ALA A 368 -16.79 16.18 11.02
N GLU A 369 -16.11 15.51 11.96
CA GLU A 369 -14.66 15.26 11.91
C GLU A 369 -14.30 13.89 11.34
N ARG A 370 -15.27 13.04 11.02
CA ARG A 370 -15.06 11.63 10.63
C ARG A 370 -14.25 10.88 11.69
N TYR A 371 -14.48 11.21 12.95
CA TYR A 371 -13.83 10.61 14.10
C TYR A 371 -14.61 9.41 14.62
N ILE A 372 -13.93 8.30 14.86
CA ILE A 372 -14.43 7.13 15.58
C ILE A 372 -13.37 6.79 16.63
N GLU A 373 -13.78 6.77 17.90
CA GLU A 373 -12.89 6.40 19.00
C GLU A 373 -12.42 4.95 18.87
N PRO A 374 -11.18 4.60 19.25
CA PRO A 374 -10.79 3.20 19.43
C PRO A 374 -11.82 2.49 20.30
N THR A 375 -12.46 1.46 19.77
CA THR A 375 -13.64 0.83 20.39
C THR A 375 -13.45 -0.67 20.52
N ILE A 376 -13.70 -1.22 21.70
CA ILE A 376 -13.69 -2.65 21.98
C ILE A 376 -15.12 -3.14 22.11
N LEU A 377 -15.47 -4.20 21.35
CA LEU A 377 -16.78 -4.84 21.37
C LEU A 377 -16.66 -6.24 21.95
N GLU A 378 -17.44 -6.55 22.96
CA GLU A 378 -17.67 -7.91 23.48
C GLU A 378 -19.01 -8.46 23.03
N ASP A 379 -19.27 -9.72 23.33
CA ASP A 379 -20.49 -10.43 23.00
C ASP A 379 -20.82 -10.40 21.48
N VAL A 380 -19.79 -10.42 20.65
CA VAL A 380 -19.90 -10.39 19.19
C VAL A 380 -20.12 -11.79 18.64
N SER A 381 -21.20 -11.97 17.88
CA SER A 381 -21.40 -13.22 17.14
C SER A 381 -20.35 -13.40 16.04
N PRO A 382 -19.78 -14.60 15.83
CA PRO A 382 -18.93 -14.90 14.68
C PRO A 382 -19.59 -14.61 13.30
N ASP A 383 -20.92 -14.54 13.26
CA ASP A 383 -21.72 -14.27 12.06
C ASP A 383 -22.15 -12.81 11.94
N ALA A 384 -21.83 -11.95 12.94
CA ALA A 384 -22.17 -10.53 12.90
C ALA A 384 -21.50 -9.80 11.71
N PRO A 385 -22.10 -8.74 11.18
CA PRO A 385 -21.56 -7.96 10.05
C PRO A 385 -20.09 -7.55 10.25
N VAL A 386 -19.71 -7.13 11.46
CA VAL A 386 -18.32 -6.75 11.81
C VAL A 386 -17.32 -7.91 11.63
N MET A 387 -17.80 -9.16 11.62
CA MET A 387 -16.99 -10.37 11.43
C MET A 387 -16.99 -10.88 9.98
N GLN A 388 -17.80 -10.31 9.07
CA GLN A 388 -17.90 -10.79 7.68
C GLN A 388 -16.96 -10.09 6.73
N GLU A 389 -16.67 -8.80 6.96
CA GLU A 389 -15.78 -7.99 6.13
C GLU A 389 -14.57 -7.50 6.93
N GLU A 390 -13.49 -7.13 6.24
CA GLU A 390 -12.37 -6.40 6.83
C GLU A 390 -12.88 -5.08 7.43
N ILE A 391 -12.62 -4.86 8.71
CA ILE A 391 -13.13 -3.69 9.43
C ILE A 391 -12.55 -2.41 8.87
N PHE A 392 -11.22 -2.36 8.69
CA PHE A 392 -10.49 -1.21 8.16
C PHE A 392 -10.81 0.09 8.92
N GLY A 393 -10.77 -0.01 10.25
CA GLY A 393 -11.13 1.07 11.17
C GLY A 393 -10.80 0.72 12.62
N PRO A 394 -11.04 1.65 13.58
CA PRO A 394 -10.58 1.53 14.96
C PRO A 394 -11.52 0.72 15.85
N ILE A 395 -12.15 -0.32 15.33
CA ILE A 395 -13.10 -1.18 16.07
C ILE A 395 -12.48 -2.56 16.26
N PHE A 396 -12.57 -3.09 17.49
CA PHE A 396 -12.05 -4.38 17.87
C PHE A 396 -13.15 -5.30 18.42
N PRO A 397 -13.69 -6.24 17.64
CA PRO A 397 -14.47 -7.33 18.16
C PRO A 397 -13.57 -8.33 18.90
N VAL A 398 -14.02 -8.77 20.07
CA VAL A 398 -13.37 -9.76 20.93
C VAL A 398 -14.18 -11.04 20.94
N LEU A 399 -13.54 -12.13 20.51
CA LEU A 399 -14.03 -13.50 20.64
C LEU A 399 -13.20 -14.22 21.70
N THR A 400 -13.78 -15.22 22.37
CA THR A 400 -13.07 -16.04 23.37
C THR A 400 -12.82 -17.44 22.85
N PHE A 401 -11.78 -18.09 23.37
CA PHE A 401 -11.49 -19.50 23.13
C PHE A 401 -10.95 -20.17 24.40
N ARG A 402 -11.03 -21.50 24.47
CA ARG A 402 -10.55 -22.32 25.60
C ARG A 402 -9.26 -23.06 25.29
N ASN A 403 -9.10 -23.46 24.05
CA ASN A 403 -7.89 -24.12 23.61
C ASN A 403 -7.48 -23.63 22.22
N ILE A 404 -6.19 -23.75 21.91
CA ILE A 404 -5.61 -23.20 20.67
C ILE A 404 -6.12 -23.93 19.40
N ASP A 405 -6.66 -25.15 19.52
CA ASP A 405 -7.19 -25.89 18.37
C ASP A 405 -8.50 -25.26 17.85
N GLU A 406 -9.32 -24.69 18.76
CA GLU A 406 -10.50 -23.89 18.39
C GLU A 406 -10.12 -22.68 17.53
N VAL A 407 -9.01 -22.02 17.88
CA VAL A 407 -8.48 -20.89 17.11
C VAL A 407 -8.02 -21.32 15.72
N ILE A 408 -7.30 -22.45 15.66
CA ILE A 408 -6.82 -23.00 14.38
C ILE A 408 -8.00 -23.36 13.49
N GLU A 409 -9.02 -24.02 14.03
CA GLU A 409 -10.24 -24.36 13.30
C GLU A 409 -10.97 -23.09 12.82
N PHE A 410 -11.15 -22.11 13.70
CA PHE A 410 -11.81 -20.85 13.36
C PHE A 410 -11.10 -20.08 12.23
N VAL A 411 -9.77 -20.01 12.27
CA VAL A 411 -8.97 -19.30 11.25
C VAL A 411 -8.96 -20.09 9.93
N THR A 412 -8.81 -21.40 9.98
CA THR A 412 -8.74 -22.23 8.76
C THR A 412 -10.09 -22.38 8.05
N ALA A 413 -11.21 -22.24 8.76
CA ALA A 413 -12.54 -22.21 8.18
C ALA A 413 -12.85 -20.92 7.39
N ARG A 414 -11.96 -19.91 7.45
CA ARG A 414 -12.12 -18.61 6.80
C ARG A 414 -11.10 -18.39 5.69
N GLU A 415 -11.30 -17.32 4.91
CA GLU A 415 -10.34 -16.89 3.89
C GLU A 415 -8.99 -16.52 4.50
N LYS A 416 -7.93 -16.87 3.79
CA LYS A 416 -6.56 -16.63 4.24
C LYS A 416 -6.28 -15.15 4.40
N PRO A 417 -5.95 -14.67 5.62
CA PRO A 417 -5.72 -13.25 5.88
C PRO A 417 -4.36 -12.79 5.34
N LEU A 418 -4.20 -11.47 5.18
CA LEU A 418 -2.92 -10.88 4.84
C LEU A 418 -1.91 -10.99 6.00
N ALA A 419 -2.37 -10.85 7.25
CA ALA A 419 -1.52 -11.03 8.43
C ALA A 419 -2.17 -11.91 9.49
N LEU A 420 -1.34 -12.53 10.35
CA LEU A 420 -1.75 -13.28 11.54
C LEU A 420 -0.82 -12.94 12.69
N TYR A 421 -1.39 -12.68 13.86
CA TYR A 421 -0.67 -12.31 15.07
C TYR A 421 -0.98 -13.28 16.20
N HIS A 422 0.06 -13.70 16.95
CA HIS A 422 -0.10 -14.55 18.09
C HIS A 422 0.79 -14.09 19.25
N PHE A 423 0.22 -13.98 20.41
CA PHE A 423 0.91 -13.69 21.69
C PHE A 423 0.82 -14.90 22.60
N GLY A 424 1.97 -15.39 23.07
CA GLY A 424 2.09 -16.59 23.88
C GLY A 424 3.07 -17.61 23.29
N LYS A 425 3.06 -18.85 23.81
CA LYS A 425 4.03 -19.90 23.44
C LYS A 425 3.56 -20.83 22.34
N ASN A 426 2.25 -20.87 22.03
CA ASN A 426 1.69 -21.77 21.00
C ASN A 426 1.82 -21.24 19.56
N GLY A 427 2.56 -20.13 19.34
CA GLY A 427 2.67 -19.48 18.03
C GLY A 427 3.12 -20.42 16.91
N ASP A 428 4.15 -21.24 17.14
CA ASP A 428 4.63 -22.20 16.14
C ASP A 428 3.57 -23.24 15.77
N LYS A 429 2.74 -23.70 16.72
CA LYS A 429 1.62 -24.61 16.47
C LYS A 429 0.59 -23.92 15.57
N VAL A 430 0.23 -22.67 15.86
CA VAL A 430 -0.71 -21.89 15.06
C VAL A 430 -0.17 -21.70 13.64
N LEU A 431 1.08 -21.26 13.49
CA LEU A 431 1.69 -21.03 12.16
C LEU A 431 1.80 -22.31 11.34
N LYS A 432 2.04 -23.47 11.98
CA LYS A 432 2.12 -24.76 11.30
C LYS A 432 0.78 -25.20 10.69
N HIS A 433 -0.34 -24.83 11.29
CA HIS A 433 -1.67 -25.31 10.91
C HIS A 433 -2.54 -24.23 10.23
N THR A 434 -2.06 -22.99 10.11
CA THR A 434 -2.77 -21.91 9.43
C THR A 434 -1.95 -21.38 8.25
N THR A 435 -2.55 -20.53 7.41
CA THR A 435 -1.88 -19.87 6.30
C THR A 435 -2.28 -18.40 6.29
N SER A 436 -1.28 -17.51 6.18
CA SER A 436 -1.47 -16.06 6.00
C SER A 436 -0.41 -15.50 5.06
N GLY A 437 -0.56 -14.26 4.61
CA GLY A 437 0.47 -13.58 3.84
C GLY A 437 1.74 -13.35 4.66
N GLY A 438 1.61 -12.85 5.89
CA GLY A 438 2.70 -12.67 6.85
C GLY A 438 2.23 -12.90 8.28
N SER A 439 3.16 -12.91 9.24
CA SER A 439 2.82 -13.10 10.65
C SER A 439 3.83 -12.44 11.58
N CYS A 440 3.40 -12.13 12.82
CA CYS A 440 4.30 -11.84 13.93
C CYS A 440 3.93 -12.69 15.15
N LEU A 441 4.93 -13.17 15.86
CA LEU A 441 4.78 -13.77 17.17
C LEU A 441 5.19 -12.74 18.23
N ASN A 442 4.32 -12.53 19.21
CA ASN A 442 4.47 -11.55 20.29
C ASN A 442 4.66 -10.10 19.80
N ASP A 443 4.17 -9.80 18.58
CA ASP A 443 4.16 -8.44 18.04
C ASP A 443 3.03 -8.28 16.99
N THR A 444 2.83 -7.04 16.50
CA THR A 444 1.91 -6.73 15.40
C THR A 444 2.62 -5.90 14.33
N ILE A 445 2.18 -6.02 13.08
CA ILE A 445 2.60 -5.15 11.94
C ILE A 445 4.10 -5.24 11.55
N MET A 446 5.02 -5.43 12.49
CA MET A 446 6.47 -5.27 12.31
C MET A 446 7.10 -6.10 11.19
N HIS A 447 6.44 -7.14 10.68
CA HIS A 447 6.94 -7.92 9.54
C HIS A 447 7.09 -7.09 8.25
N ILE A 448 6.29 -6.00 8.07
CA ILE A 448 6.43 -5.09 6.91
C ILE A 448 7.73 -4.28 6.95
N ALA A 449 8.29 -4.04 8.13
CA ALA A 449 9.48 -3.21 8.29
C ALA A 449 10.79 -3.90 7.85
N ASN A 450 10.75 -5.22 7.60
CA ASN A 450 11.93 -5.98 7.22
C ASN A 450 11.97 -6.24 5.70
N GLU A 451 12.75 -5.47 4.97
CA GLU A 451 12.96 -5.58 3.52
C GLU A 451 13.60 -6.90 3.03
N ASN A 452 14.03 -7.77 3.93
CA ASN A 452 14.67 -9.06 3.58
C ASN A 452 13.71 -10.25 3.62
N VAL A 453 12.46 -10.03 4.04
CA VAL A 453 11.39 -11.04 4.00
C VAL A 453 10.29 -10.63 3.01
N PRO A 454 9.57 -11.60 2.41
CA PRO A 454 8.49 -11.28 1.49
C PRO A 454 7.34 -10.58 2.23
N PHE A 455 6.76 -9.58 1.57
CA PHE A 455 5.47 -9.02 1.93
C PHE A 455 4.49 -9.28 0.78
N GLY A 456 3.36 -9.89 1.07
CA GLY A 456 2.34 -10.22 0.07
C GLY A 456 1.30 -11.18 0.61
N GLY A 457 0.15 -11.23 -0.04
CA GLY A 457 -0.99 -12.05 0.35
C GLY A 457 -0.98 -13.45 -0.29
N VAL A 458 -1.95 -14.27 0.13
CA VAL A 458 -2.20 -15.61 -0.40
C VAL A 458 -3.70 -15.86 -0.55
N GLY A 459 -4.15 -16.35 -1.68
CA GLY A 459 -5.58 -16.57 -1.95
C GLY A 459 -6.34 -15.25 -2.02
N MET A 460 -7.33 -15.05 -1.14
CA MET A 460 -8.15 -13.84 -1.11
C MET A 460 -7.41 -12.61 -0.59
N SER A 461 -6.29 -12.77 0.10
CA SER A 461 -5.45 -11.65 0.54
C SER A 461 -4.44 -11.18 -0.50
N GLY A 462 -4.27 -11.91 -1.62
CA GLY A 462 -3.44 -11.45 -2.72
C GLY A 462 -2.65 -12.54 -3.44
N MET A 463 -1.75 -12.09 -4.33
CA MET A 463 -0.78 -12.93 -5.02
C MET A 463 0.45 -12.12 -5.41
N GLY A 464 1.60 -12.77 -5.40
CA GLY A 464 2.90 -12.11 -5.56
C GLY A 464 3.44 -11.62 -4.23
N SER A 465 4.61 -10.98 -4.28
CA SER A 465 5.27 -10.40 -3.12
C SER A 465 6.18 -9.27 -3.56
N TYR A 466 6.47 -8.34 -2.66
CA TYR A 466 7.38 -7.26 -2.89
C TYR A 466 8.19 -6.94 -1.62
N HIS A 467 8.86 -5.83 -1.56
CA HIS A 467 9.94 -5.36 -0.70
C HIS A 467 11.33 -5.95 -1.01
N GLY A 468 12.31 -5.09 -0.99
CA GLY A 468 13.71 -5.42 -1.27
C GLY A 468 13.91 -6.09 -2.64
N LYS A 469 14.57 -7.25 -2.66
CA LYS A 469 14.80 -7.96 -3.91
C LYS A 469 13.51 -8.39 -4.60
N LEU A 470 12.47 -8.70 -3.86
CA LEU A 470 11.20 -9.14 -4.43
C LEU A 470 10.49 -8.03 -5.20
N SER A 471 10.65 -6.75 -4.79
CA SER A 471 10.20 -5.62 -5.62
C SER A 471 10.87 -5.61 -6.99
N PHE A 472 12.19 -5.85 -7.06
CA PHE A 472 12.90 -6.00 -8.34
C PHE A 472 12.40 -7.22 -9.13
N ASP A 473 12.23 -8.36 -8.47
CA ASP A 473 11.79 -9.61 -9.10
C ASP A 473 10.36 -9.51 -9.67
N ALA A 474 9.46 -8.79 -9.00
CA ALA A 474 8.07 -8.59 -9.44
C ALA A 474 7.95 -7.92 -10.82
N PHE A 475 8.92 -7.07 -11.19
CA PHE A 475 8.97 -6.37 -12.48
C PHE A 475 9.99 -6.96 -13.46
N THR A 476 10.54 -8.17 -13.14
CA THR A 476 11.64 -8.78 -13.89
C THR A 476 11.23 -10.14 -14.47
N HIS A 477 11.51 -10.35 -15.75
CA HIS A 477 11.48 -11.66 -16.38
C HIS A 477 12.88 -12.32 -16.26
N TYR A 478 12.90 -13.57 -15.86
CA TYR A 478 14.13 -14.38 -15.76
C TYR A 478 14.24 -15.33 -16.93
N ARG A 479 15.03 -14.95 -17.96
CA ARG A 479 15.25 -15.74 -19.17
C ARG A 479 16.38 -16.72 -18.97
N SER A 480 16.12 -18.02 -19.22
CA SER A 480 17.18 -19.02 -19.33
C SER A 480 17.98 -18.80 -20.62
N ASN A 481 19.32 -18.92 -20.50
CA ASN A 481 20.21 -18.78 -21.65
C ASN A 481 21.29 -19.86 -21.60
N ILE A 482 21.38 -20.64 -22.66
CA ILE A 482 22.41 -21.66 -22.87
C ILE A 482 23.36 -21.19 -23.96
N ILE A 483 24.65 -21.23 -23.67
CA ILE A 483 25.71 -20.87 -24.63
C ILE A 483 26.46 -22.14 -24.97
N SER A 484 26.33 -22.61 -26.19
CA SER A 484 27.08 -23.76 -26.72
C SER A 484 28.21 -23.25 -27.60
N PRO A 485 29.43 -23.77 -27.46
CA PRO A 485 30.53 -23.45 -28.36
C PRO A 485 30.31 -24.07 -29.75
N THR A 486 30.92 -23.48 -30.76
CA THR A 486 30.81 -23.95 -32.17
C THR A 486 32.00 -24.76 -32.60
N TRP A 487 33.07 -24.85 -31.79
CA TRP A 487 34.29 -25.62 -32.11
C TRP A 487 34.12 -27.14 -31.93
N ILE A 488 33.01 -27.57 -31.29
CA ILE A 488 32.65 -28.99 -31.16
C ILE A 488 31.15 -29.14 -31.37
N ASP A 489 30.78 -30.17 -32.11
CA ASP A 489 29.42 -30.60 -32.29
C ASP A 489 29.29 -32.10 -32.04
N LEU A 490 28.37 -32.51 -31.19
CA LEU A 490 28.27 -33.90 -30.75
C LEU A 490 27.20 -34.60 -31.62
N PRO A 491 27.58 -35.56 -32.49
CA PRO A 491 26.69 -36.13 -33.47
C PRO A 491 25.54 -36.97 -32.90
N PHE A 492 25.63 -37.40 -31.65
CA PHE A 492 24.63 -38.29 -31.02
C PHE A 492 23.28 -37.63 -30.78
N ARG A 493 23.19 -36.29 -30.80
CA ARG A 493 21.90 -35.54 -30.62
C ARG A 493 21.09 -35.42 -31.91
N TYR A 494 21.68 -35.78 -33.09
CA TYR A 494 21.04 -35.62 -34.38
C TYR A 494 20.43 -36.91 -34.90
N MET A 495 19.31 -36.78 -35.63
CA MET A 495 18.75 -37.89 -36.39
C MET A 495 19.73 -38.32 -37.49
N PRO A 496 19.80 -39.65 -37.78
CA PRO A 496 18.98 -40.77 -37.35
C PRO A 496 19.40 -41.44 -36.04
N TYR A 497 19.98 -40.71 -35.06
CA TYR A 497 20.35 -41.21 -33.71
C TYR A 497 21.30 -42.44 -33.71
N LYS A 498 22.34 -42.41 -34.53
CA LYS A 498 23.27 -43.53 -34.75
C LYS A 498 23.88 -44.13 -33.47
N PHE A 499 23.96 -43.35 -32.40
CA PHE A 499 24.58 -43.79 -31.13
C PHE A 499 23.55 -43.98 -30.00
N PHE A 500 22.23 -44.07 -30.30
CA PHE A 500 21.15 -44.07 -29.32
C PHE A 500 21.36 -45.08 -28.17
N ARG A 501 21.75 -46.34 -28.50
CA ARG A 501 21.96 -47.40 -27.47
C ARG A 501 23.06 -47.03 -26.47
N LYS A 502 24.18 -46.44 -26.94
CA LYS A 502 25.27 -45.99 -26.06
C LYS A 502 24.87 -44.78 -25.21
N VAL A 503 24.16 -43.84 -25.79
CA VAL A 503 23.68 -42.66 -25.07
C VAL A 503 22.64 -43.05 -24.01
N LYS A 504 21.74 -43.99 -24.33
CA LYS A 504 20.72 -44.48 -23.38
C LYS A 504 21.34 -45.11 -22.13
N SER A 505 22.50 -45.79 -22.27
CA SER A 505 23.18 -46.40 -21.12
C SER A 505 23.96 -45.40 -20.24
N LEU A 506 24.16 -44.15 -20.71
CA LEU A 506 24.86 -43.06 -20.00
C LEU A 506 23.90 -42.05 -19.37
N LEU A 507 22.60 -42.07 -19.72
CA LEU A 507 21.53 -41.22 -19.17
C LEU A 507 20.79 -41.96 -18.06
#